data_245bca44c87a9a78da230ec074745f58
#
_entry.id   245bca44c87a9a78da230ec074745f58
#
_cell.length_a   1.000
_cell.length_b   1.000
_cell.length_c   1.000
_cell.angle_alpha   90.00
_cell.angle_beta   90.00
_cell.angle_gamma   90.00
#
_symmetry.space_group_name_H-M   'P 1'
#
loop_
_entity.id
_entity.type
_entity.pdbx_description
1 polymer ?
#
loop_
_entity_poly.entity_id
_entity_poly.type
_entity_poly.pdbx_seq_one_letter_code
_entity_poly.pdbx_strand_id
1 'polypeptide(L)'
;MQDEKQFEQLMLQYQQLKNGSEDISRMIDNEDFDSAITMIKGREQLFLNCKCMRKYLELTPVEQKQADEILDEIRTLELQNIKKLQKGMDEVQAELKKSQQSQKFQQAYETGEDYKGSIVN
;
A
#
# COMPACT_ATOMS: atom_id res chain seq x y z
N MET A 1 -36.50 4.14 -0.35
CA MET A 1 -36.29 2.72 -0.05
C MET A 1 -35.15 2.10 -0.81
N GLN A 2 -35.08 2.27 -2.12
CA GLN A 2 -33.89 1.80 -2.88
C GLN A 2 -32.63 2.56 -2.47
N ASP A 3 -32.76 3.84 -2.18
CA ASP A 3 -31.60 4.67 -1.81
C ASP A 3 -31.00 4.30 -0.46
N GLU A 4 -31.82 3.86 0.51
CA GLU A 4 -31.34 3.39 1.80
C GLU A 4 -30.49 2.12 1.66
N LYS A 5 -30.95 1.17 0.84
CA LYS A 5 -30.20 -0.07 0.59
C LYS A 5 -28.90 0.22 -0.16
N GLN A 6 -28.94 1.15 -1.10
CA GLN A 6 -27.76 1.56 -1.85
C GLN A 6 -26.74 2.26 -0.94
N PHE A 7 -27.23 3.11 -0.04
CA PHE A 7 -26.35 3.73 0.95
C PHE A 7 -25.72 2.69 1.88
N GLU A 8 -26.49 1.72 2.36
CA GLU A 8 -25.95 0.62 3.18
C GLU A 8 -24.88 -0.15 2.42
N GLN A 9 -25.09 -0.43 1.12
CA GLN A 9 -24.09 -1.08 0.27
C GLN A 9 -22.83 -0.25 0.14
N LEU A 10 -22.97 1.06 -0.06
CA LEU A 10 -21.83 1.96 -0.13
C LEU A 10 -21.02 1.91 1.17
N MET A 11 -21.70 1.96 2.30
CA MET A 11 -21.04 1.92 3.62
C MET A 11 -20.35 0.58 3.85
N LEU A 12 -20.95 -0.52 3.40
CA LEU A 12 -20.32 -1.85 3.45
C LEU A 12 -19.04 -1.88 2.62
N GLN A 13 -19.07 -1.32 1.42
CA GLN A 13 -17.88 -1.27 0.56
C GLN A 13 -16.80 -0.38 1.17
N TYR A 14 -17.16 0.76 1.75
CA TYR A 14 -16.21 1.59 2.47
C TYR A 14 -15.59 0.85 3.65
N GLN A 15 -16.40 0.09 4.39
CA GLN A 15 -15.89 -0.72 5.50
C GLN A 15 -14.91 -1.79 5.02
N GLN A 16 -15.19 -2.41 3.88
CA GLN A 16 -14.26 -3.36 3.25
C GLN A 16 -12.95 -2.69 2.85
N LEU A 17 -13.02 -1.48 2.30
CA LEU A 17 -11.83 -0.70 1.98
C LEU A 17 -11.02 -0.38 3.23
N LYS A 18 -11.69 0.03 4.29
CA LYS A 18 -11.02 0.33 5.57
C LYS A 18 -10.34 -0.92 6.14
N ASN A 19 -11.04 -2.05 6.17
CA ASN A 19 -10.48 -3.31 6.63
C ASN A 19 -9.28 -3.73 5.79
N GLY A 20 -9.37 -3.55 4.47
CA GLY A 20 -8.26 -3.81 3.56
C GLY A 20 -7.06 -2.92 3.83
N SER A 21 -7.30 -1.65 4.14
CA SER A 21 -6.21 -0.72 4.50
C SER A 21 -5.50 -1.16 5.78
N GLU A 22 -6.24 -1.66 6.75
CA GLU A 22 -5.68 -2.21 7.99
C GLU A 22 -4.86 -3.47 7.72
N ASP A 23 -5.36 -4.35 6.83
CA ASP A 23 -4.64 -5.56 6.42
C ASP A 23 -3.33 -5.21 5.71
N ILE A 24 -3.36 -4.24 4.82
CA ILE A 24 -2.16 -3.74 4.12
C ILE A 24 -1.15 -3.21 5.14
N SER A 25 -1.62 -2.46 6.14
CA SER A 25 -0.75 -1.94 7.20
C SER A 25 -0.03 -3.07 7.93
N ARG A 26 -0.72 -4.15 8.26
CA ARG A 26 -0.12 -5.32 8.90
C ARG A 26 0.90 -6.01 8.00
N MET A 27 0.60 -6.14 6.70
CA MET A 27 1.54 -6.72 5.73
C MET A 27 2.83 -5.91 5.67
N ILE A 28 2.71 -4.58 5.63
CA ILE A 28 3.88 -3.69 5.60
C ILE A 28 4.69 -3.82 6.89
N ASP A 29 4.02 -3.87 8.04
CA ASP A 29 4.68 -4.02 9.35
C ASP A 29 5.43 -5.35 9.45
N ASN A 30 4.95 -6.39 8.75
CA ASN A 30 5.60 -7.69 8.67
C ASN A 30 6.61 -7.80 7.52
N GLU A 31 6.90 -6.70 6.84
CA GLU A 31 7.80 -6.64 5.68
C GLU A 31 7.35 -7.50 4.50
N ASP A 32 6.07 -7.84 4.44
CA ASP A 32 5.47 -8.56 3.31
C ASP A 32 5.00 -7.55 2.24
N PHE A 33 5.98 -6.92 1.60
CA PHE A 33 5.73 -5.82 0.67
C PHE A 33 5.05 -6.31 -0.62
N ASP A 34 5.38 -7.50 -1.08
CA ASP A 34 4.78 -8.06 -2.30
C ASP A 34 3.28 -8.26 -2.14
N SER A 35 2.86 -8.82 -1.01
CA SER A 35 1.44 -9.00 -0.70
C SER A 35 0.74 -7.65 -0.56
N ALA A 36 1.38 -6.69 0.10
CA ALA A 36 0.84 -5.35 0.27
C ALA A 36 0.60 -4.68 -1.09
N ILE A 37 1.58 -4.72 -1.98
CA ILE A 37 1.47 -4.12 -3.32
C ILE A 37 0.37 -4.82 -4.13
N THR A 38 0.32 -6.13 -4.09
CA THR A 38 -0.70 -6.91 -4.80
C THR A 38 -2.10 -6.52 -4.32
N MET A 39 -2.28 -6.39 -3.02
CA MET A 39 -3.56 -6.01 -2.44
C MET A 39 -3.94 -4.57 -2.79
N ILE A 40 -2.99 -3.64 -2.76
CA ILE A 40 -3.22 -2.25 -3.16
C ILE A 40 -3.73 -2.20 -4.60
N LYS A 41 -3.08 -2.91 -5.51
CA LYS A 41 -3.48 -2.96 -6.92
C LYS A 41 -4.85 -3.62 -7.09
N GLY A 42 -5.13 -4.67 -6.34
CA GLY A 42 -6.40 -5.38 -6.43
C GLY A 42 -7.61 -4.58 -5.95
N ARG A 43 -7.39 -3.50 -5.21
CA ARG A 43 -8.46 -2.67 -4.67
C ARG A 43 -8.87 -1.49 -5.55
N GLU A 44 -8.12 -1.21 -6.61
CA GLU A 44 -8.37 -0.03 -7.46
C GLU A 44 -9.79 -0.04 -8.02
N GLN A 45 -10.28 -1.19 -8.47
CA GLN A 45 -11.63 -1.30 -9.01
C GLN A 45 -12.69 -1.04 -7.95
N LEU A 46 -12.46 -1.48 -6.71
CA LEU A 46 -13.40 -1.23 -5.62
C LEU A 46 -13.50 0.26 -5.28
N PHE A 47 -12.38 0.97 -5.28
CA PHE A 47 -12.37 2.43 -5.12
C PHE A 47 -13.18 3.13 -6.21
N LEU A 48 -12.98 2.72 -7.45
CA LEU A 48 -13.72 3.29 -8.59
C LEU A 48 -15.21 3.02 -8.47
N ASN A 49 -15.59 1.82 -8.08
CA ASN A 49 -16.99 1.43 -7.88
C ASN A 49 -17.65 2.30 -6.80
N CYS A 50 -16.97 2.51 -5.69
CA CYS A 50 -17.47 3.37 -4.60
C CYS A 50 -17.62 4.82 -5.07
N LYS A 51 -16.66 5.32 -5.82
CA LYS A 51 -16.69 6.68 -6.37
C LYS A 51 -17.89 6.85 -7.33
N CYS A 52 -18.11 5.89 -8.21
CA CYS A 52 -19.23 5.90 -9.13
C CYS A 52 -20.56 5.81 -8.38
N MET A 53 -20.66 4.89 -7.43
CA MET A 53 -21.88 4.70 -6.65
C MET A 53 -22.25 5.98 -5.91
N ARG A 54 -21.28 6.61 -5.25
CA ARG A 54 -21.53 7.84 -4.50
C ARG A 54 -21.99 8.99 -5.39
N LYS A 55 -21.46 9.06 -6.60
CA LYS A 55 -21.82 10.11 -7.56
C LYS A 55 -23.31 10.07 -7.94
N TYR A 56 -23.89 8.88 -7.99
CA TYR A 56 -25.28 8.69 -8.41
C TYR A 56 -26.27 8.61 -7.26
N LEU A 57 -25.80 8.50 -6.03
CA LEU A 57 -26.65 8.43 -4.85
C LEU A 57 -27.00 9.83 -4.35
N GLU A 58 -28.28 10.04 -4.08
CA GLU A 58 -28.75 11.24 -3.38
C GLU A 58 -28.71 10.96 -1.89
N LEU A 59 -27.66 11.45 -1.22
CA LEU A 59 -27.47 11.24 0.19
C LEU A 59 -28.07 12.38 1.01
N THR A 60 -28.69 12.04 2.12
CA THR A 60 -29.10 13.05 3.10
C THR A 60 -27.85 13.69 3.74
N PRO A 61 -27.96 14.87 4.35
CA PRO A 61 -26.80 15.47 5.03
C PRO A 61 -26.16 14.57 6.08
N VAL A 62 -26.97 13.79 6.82
CA VAL A 62 -26.46 12.84 7.81
C VAL A 62 -25.69 11.72 7.14
N GLU A 63 -26.23 11.16 6.06
CA GLU A 63 -25.57 10.12 5.28
C GLU A 63 -24.27 10.60 4.65
N GLN A 64 -24.25 11.82 4.11
CA GLN A 64 -23.04 12.43 3.58
C GLN A 64 -21.96 12.54 4.64
N LYS A 65 -22.34 12.97 5.83
CA LYS A 65 -21.40 13.11 6.95
C LYS A 65 -20.79 11.74 7.32
N GLN A 66 -21.64 10.72 7.44
CA GLN A 66 -21.18 9.36 7.75
C GLN A 66 -20.23 8.82 6.66
N ALA A 67 -20.59 9.02 5.40
CA ALA A 67 -19.74 8.59 4.29
C ALA A 67 -18.40 9.33 4.27
N ASP A 68 -18.43 10.63 4.52
CA ASP A 68 -17.21 11.44 4.55
C ASP A 68 -16.28 11.03 5.69
N GLU A 69 -16.83 10.73 6.86
CA GLU A 69 -16.04 10.31 8.02
C GLU A 69 -15.27 9.02 7.74
N ILE A 70 -15.95 7.99 7.20
CA ILE A 70 -15.27 6.74 6.90
C ILE A 70 -14.28 6.89 5.75
N LEU A 71 -14.62 7.70 4.75
CA LEU A 71 -13.71 7.95 3.62
C LEU A 71 -12.45 8.68 4.07
N ASP A 72 -12.57 9.63 5.00
CA ASP A 72 -11.41 10.32 5.58
C ASP A 72 -10.51 9.36 6.36
N GLU A 73 -11.11 8.41 7.11
CA GLU A 73 -10.34 7.36 7.78
C GLU A 73 -9.58 6.49 6.79
N ILE A 74 -10.24 6.10 5.70
CA ILE A 74 -9.61 5.31 4.63
C ILE A 74 -8.44 6.08 4.01
N ARG A 75 -8.66 7.35 3.67
CA ARG A 75 -7.61 8.20 3.08
C ARG A 75 -6.41 8.36 4.01
N THR A 76 -6.66 8.55 5.28
CA THR A 76 -5.59 8.66 6.28
C THR A 76 -4.77 7.38 6.34
N LEU A 77 -5.43 6.22 6.40
CA LEU A 77 -4.76 4.93 6.40
C LEU A 77 -3.96 4.70 5.12
N GLU A 78 -4.54 5.06 3.97
CA GLU A 78 -3.85 4.90 2.67
C GLU A 78 -2.57 5.74 2.63
N LEU A 79 -2.63 6.99 3.07
CA LEU A 79 -1.45 7.86 3.09
C LEU A 79 -0.38 7.32 4.05
N GLN A 80 -0.78 6.84 5.22
CA GLN A 80 0.14 6.23 6.17
C GLN A 80 0.79 4.98 5.57
N ASN A 81 -0.01 4.14 4.91
CA ASN A 81 0.47 2.91 4.30
C ASN A 81 1.46 3.18 3.16
N ILE A 82 1.18 4.18 2.32
CA ILE A 82 2.10 4.56 1.25
C ILE A 82 3.45 5.01 1.82
N LYS A 83 3.43 5.84 2.85
CA LYS A 83 4.66 6.30 3.51
C LYS A 83 5.44 5.16 4.14
N LYS A 84 4.74 4.26 4.84
CA LYS A 84 5.36 3.09 5.48
C LYS A 84 5.96 2.15 4.43
N LEU A 85 5.23 1.91 3.35
CA LEU A 85 5.68 1.04 2.27
C LEU A 85 6.93 1.61 1.61
N GLN A 86 6.92 2.90 1.29
CA GLN A 86 8.05 3.57 0.66
C GLN A 86 9.30 3.52 1.55
N LYS A 87 9.14 3.82 2.83
CA LYS A 87 10.22 3.73 3.80
C LYS A 87 10.78 2.32 3.92
N GLY A 88 9.90 1.32 4.03
CA GLY A 88 10.30 -0.07 4.13
C GLY A 88 11.05 -0.57 2.91
N MET A 89 10.58 -0.21 1.72
CA MET A 89 11.25 -0.58 0.47
C MET A 89 12.61 0.10 0.34
N ASP A 90 12.73 1.36 0.73
CA ASP A 90 14.00 2.07 0.72
C ASP A 90 15.01 1.41 1.66
N GLU A 91 14.58 0.99 2.84
CA GLU A 91 15.43 0.27 3.82
C GLU A 91 15.92 -1.05 3.25
N VAL A 92 15.02 -1.82 2.60
CA VAL A 92 15.39 -3.10 1.97
C VAL A 92 16.40 -2.88 0.85
N GLN A 93 16.20 -1.85 0.02
CA GLN A 93 17.15 -1.52 -1.04
C GLN A 93 18.52 -1.12 -0.49
N ALA A 94 18.55 -0.37 0.59
CA ALA A 94 19.80 0.03 1.23
C ALA A 94 20.56 -1.18 1.77
N GLU A 95 19.87 -2.11 2.41
CA GLU A 95 20.46 -3.36 2.90
C GLU A 95 20.98 -4.23 1.75
N LEU A 96 20.20 -4.33 0.67
CA LEU A 96 20.58 -5.09 -0.51
C LEU A 96 21.85 -4.52 -1.14
N LYS A 97 21.96 -3.20 -1.26
CA LYS A 97 23.17 -2.54 -1.75
C LYS A 97 24.38 -2.85 -0.88
N LYS A 98 24.23 -2.78 0.44
CA LYS A 98 25.32 -3.15 1.36
C LYS A 98 25.74 -4.58 1.18
N SER A 99 24.79 -5.50 1.07
CA SER A 99 25.06 -6.91 0.86
C SER A 99 25.81 -7.15 -0.45
N GLN A 100 25.38 -6.51 -1.53
CA GLN A 100 26.04 -6.61 -2.83
C GLN A 100 27.47 -6.05 -2.79
N GLN A 101 27.67 -4.93 -2.12
CA GLN A 101 29.00 -4.34 -1.95
C GLN A 101 29.91 -5.25 -1.13
N SER A 102 29.40 -5.85 -0.08
CA SER A 102 30.13 -6.80 0.74
C SER A 102 30.53 -8.04 -0.04
N GLN A 103 29.63 -8.58 -0.86
CA GLN A 103 29.92 -9.72 -1.72
C GLN A 103 30.99 -9.39 -2.76
N LYS A 104 30.90 -8.24 -3.40
CA LYS A 104 31.90 -7.80 -4.36
C LYS A 104 33.26 -7.64 -3.71
N PHE A 105 33.32 -7.04 -2.56
CA PHE A 105 34.55 -6.87 -1.80
C PHE A 105 35.15 -8.21 -1.43
N GLN A 106 34.35 -9.13 -0.94
CA GLN A 106 34.78 -10.47 -0.56
C GLN A 106 35.31 -11.26 -1.75
N GLN A 107 34.63 -11.22 -2.89
CA GLN A 107 35.10 -11.85 -4.13
C GLN A 107 36.42 -11.28 -4.59
N ALA A 108 36.55 -9.95 -4.57
CA ALA A 108 37.79 -9.30 -4.93
C ALA A 108 38.94 -9.71 -4.01
N TYR A 109 38.67 -9.88 -2.72
CA TYR A 109 39.66 -10.29 -1.74
C TYR A 109 40.09 -11.74 -1.92
N GLU A 110 39.15 -12.61 -2.29
CA GLU A 110 39.44 -14.04 -2.51
C GLU A 110 40.22 -14.30 -3.82
N THR A 111 39.89 -13.54 -4.86
CA THR A 111 40.51 -13.75 -6.20
C THR A 111 41.84 -13.03 -6.38
N GLY A 112 42.11 -11.99 -5.62
CA GLY A 112 43.37 -11.25 -5.63
C GLY A 112 43.74 -10.59 -6.97
N GLU A 113 43.70 -11.33 -8.05
CA GLU A 113 44.10 -10.85 -9.38
C GLU A 113 43.00 -10.01 -10.03
N ASP A 114 41.74 -10.37 -9.80
CA ASP A 114 40.58 -9.68 -10.37
C ASP A 114 40.12 -8.50 -9.56
N TYR A 115 40.82 -8.21 -8.49
CA TYR A 115 40.46 -7.16 -7.57
C TYR A 115 40.21 -5.80 -8.23
N LYS A 116 41.10 -5.40 -9.10
CA LYS A 116 40.99 -4.12 -9.82
C LYS A 116 39.81 -4.10 -10.78
N GLY A 117 39.59 -5.22 -11.47
CA GLY A 117 38.48 -5.36 -12.41
C GLY A 117 37.13 -5.36 -11.72
N SER A 118 37.04 -6.02 -10.58
CA SER A 118 35.80 -6.13 -9.80
C SER A 118 35.36 -4.80 -9.18
N ILE A 119 36.28 -3.95 -8.81
CA ILE A 119 35.98 -2.66 -8.18
C ILE A 119 35.59 -1.60 -9.21
N VAL A 120 36.23 -1.63 -10.36
CA VAL A 120 36.02 -0.63 -11.41
C VAL A 120 34.67 -0.82 -12.12
N ASN A 121 34.15 -2.01 -12.13
CA ASN A 121 32.89 -2.32 -12.77
C ASN A 121 31.73 -2.27 -11.79
#